data_2e802e4afde27f28d278c7011555a05b
#
_entry.id   2e802e4afde27f28d278c7011555a05b
#
_cell.length_a   1.000
_cell.length_b   1.000
_cell.length_c   1.000
_cell.angle_alpha   90.00
_cell.angle_beta   90.00
_cell.angle_gamma   90.00
#
_symmetry.space_group_name_H-M   'P 1'
#
loop_
_entity.id
_entity.type
_entity.pdbx_description
1 polymer ?
#
loop_
_entity_poly.entity_id
_entity_poly.type
_entity_poly.pdbx_seq_one_letter_code
_entity_poly.pdbx_strand_id
1 'polypeptide(L)'
;MINPMLEKLIRFQHPERALPYAQNLSVRTLSGIFGTDEDQYRAVLEALDVQRAEVAARLAADPRISAHLEKVPFERGAHVVAIGESTTAERLSWFEILRTTLETQRPDLELRFTNLAVAGATSTQMLAAVPAIRRQRADWMFCMLGANDSQRLGSIDGPQLVTRQETIRNLTELRAQAFPGDSSRWVWVTPTPVDETLVAAFPFFRDAGTTWTNADLSSLAAAILDTADLVVDSTPAVPEAHAFTEDGLHLGIATQEALAARILEALSEGGLR
;
A
#
# COMPACT_ATOMS: atom_id res chain seq x y z
N MET A 1 -19.91 14.58 14.89
CA MET A 1 -18.48 14.62 14.55
C MET A 1 -17.93 13.20 14.58
N ILE A 2 -17.21 12.79 13.56
CA ILE A 2 -16.55 11.49 13.49
C ILE A 2 -15.43 11.48 14.54
N ASN A 3 -15.32 10.38 15.29
CA ASN A 3 -14.23 10.19 16.26
C ASN A 3 -12.92 9.94 15.48
N PRO A 4 -11.85 10.74 15.66
CA PRO A 4 -10.61 10.59 14.90
C PRO A 4 -9.94 9.21 15.08
N MET A 5 -10.02 8.62 16.28
CA MET A 5 -9.47 7.27 16.52
C MET A 5 -10.25 6.21 15.76
N LEU A 6 -11.58 6.32 15.72
CA LEU A 6 -12.43 5.41 14.96
C LEU A 6 -12.15 5.53 13.46
N GLU A 7 -12.01 6.75 12.95
CA GLU A 7 -11.64 6.99 11.55
C GLU A 7 -10.29 6.33 11.22
N LYS A 8 -9.26 6.57 12.04
CA LYS A 8 -7.94 5.95 11.87
C LYS A 8 -8.02 4.42 11.85
N LEU A 9 -8.76 3.82 12.77
CA LEU A 9 -8.95 2.37 12.82
C LEU A 9 -9.63 1.85 11.55
N ILE A 10 -10.75 2.45 11.13
CA ILE A 10 -11.49 2.03 9.95
C ILE A 10 -10.65 2.28 8.67
N ARG A 11 -9.87 3.36 8.62
CA ARG A 11 -9.01 3.68 7.49
C ARG A 11 -7.97 2.59 7.24
N PHE A 12 -7.31 2.09 8.28
CA PHE A 12 -6.17 1.19 8.16
C PHE A 12 -6.50 -0.30 8.34
N GLN A 13 -7.55 -0.64 9.08
CA GLN A 13 -7.85 -2.01 9.43
C GLN A 13 -8.92 -2.62 8.53
N HIS A 14 -8.63 -3.81 8.02
CA HIS A 14 -9.48 -4.59 7.15
C HIS A 14 -9.63 -6.02 7.70
N PRO A 15 -10.51 -6.24 8.72
CA PRO A 15 -10.71 -7.56 9.30
C PRO A 15 -11.01 -8.63 8.25
N GLU A 16 -11.74 -8.27 7.20
CA GLU A 16 -12.11 -9.12 6.08
C GLU A 16 -10.91 -9.56 5.20
N ARG A 17 -9.82 -8.83 5.24
CA ARG A 17 -8.56 -9.18 4.54
C ARG A 17 -7.61 -9.94 5.45
N ALA A 18 -7.51 -9.52 6.71
CA ALA A 18 -6.62 -10.12 7.70
C ALA A 18 -7.06 -11.54 8.11
N LEU A 19 -8.35 -11.83 8.06
CA LEU A 19 -8.92 -13.11 8.48
C LEU A 19 -9.45 -13.88 7.25
N PRO A 20 -8.79 -14.95 6.80
CA PRO A 20 -9.16 -15.67 5.55
C PRO A 20 -10.61 -16.20 5.52
N TYR A 21 -11.23 -16.42 6.69
CA TYR A 21 -12.60 -16.89 6.84
C TYR A 21 -13.63 -15.76 6.97
N ALA A 22 -13.20 -14.50 6.97
CA ALA A 22 -14.04 -13.33 7.25
C ALA A 22 -14.41 -12.50 6.02
N GLN A 23 -14.29 -13.08 4.82
CA GLN A 23 -14.39 -12.36 3.53
C GLN A 23 -15.77 -11.74 3.25
N ASN A 24 -16.82 -12.18 3.91
CA ASN A 24 -18.19 -11.72 3.67
C ASN A 24 -18.86 -11.17 4.93
N LEU A 25 -18.11 -10.45 5.75
CA LEU A 25 -18.67 -9.82 6.95
C LEU A 25 -19.66 -8.73 6.57
N SER A 26 -20.82 -8.74 7.21
CA SER A 26 -21.83 -7.68 7.06
C SER A 26 -21.33 -6.37 7.68
N VAL A 27 -21.87 -5.24 7.21
CA VAL A 27 -21.59 -3.92 7.82
C VAL A 27 -21.87 -3.94 9.31
N ARG A 28 -22.96 -4.60 9.73
CA ARG A 28 -23.29 -4.77 11.15
C ARG A 28 -22.19 -5.49 11.92
N THR A 29 -21.61 -6.54 11.34
CA THR A 29 -20.51 -7.27 11.99
C THR A 29 -19.26 -6.42 12.06
N LEU A 30 -18.92 -5.75 10.95
CA LEU A 30 -17.75 -4.85 10.89
C LEU A 30 -17.88 -3.69 11.88
N SER A 31 -19.03 -3.00 11.93
CA SER A 31 -19.25 -1.92 12.90
C SER A 31 -19.07 -2.41 14.34
N GLY A 32 -19.60 -3.61 14.66
CA GLY A 32 -19.40 -4.24 15.97
C GLY A 32 -17.93 -4.55 16.30
N ILE A 33 -17.14 -4.99 15.33
CA ILE A 33 -15.67 -5.21 15.51
C ILE A 33 -14.97 -3.90 15.88
N PHE A 34 -15.38 -2.79 15.28
CA PHE A 34 -14.82 -1.45 15.57
C PHE A 34 -15.44 -0.76 16.78
N GLY A 35 -16.39 -1.43 17.49
CA GLY A 35 -17.03 -0.87 18.67
C GLY A 35 -17.93 0.34 18.38
N THR A 36 -18.56 0.38 17.22
CA THR A 36 -19.42 1.46 16.76
C THR A 36 -20.75 0.93 16.21
N ASP A 37 -21.72 1.80 15.93
CA ASP A 37 -22.95 1.44 15.23
C ASP A 37 -22.79 1.49 13.70
N GLU A 38 -23.78 0.95 12.97
CA GLU A 38 -23.74 0.87 11.51
C GLU A 38 -23.74 2.25 10.84
N ASP A 39 -24.46 3.21 11.40
CA ASP A 39 -24.60 4.54 10.81
C ASP A 39 -23.28 5.32 10.91
N GLN A 40 -22.61 5.28 12.07
CA GLN A 40 -21.30 5.86 12.26
C GLN A 40 -20.25 5.18 11.39
N TYR A 41 -20.28 3.85 11.29
CA TYR A 41 -19.35 3.11 10.45
C TYR A 41 -19.51 3.50 8.97
N ARG A 42 -20.76 3.57 8.46
CA ARG A 42 -21.06 4.02 7.09
C ARG A 42 -20.62 5.46 6.85
N ALA A 43 -20.90 6.36 7.81
CA ALA A 43 -20.50 7.77 7.69
C ALA A 43 -18.98 7.93 7.57
N VAL A 44 -18.19 7.12 8.31
CA VAL A 44 -16.72 7.12 8.17
C VAL A 44 -16.30 6.62 6.79
N LEU A 45 -16.88 5.51 6.32
CA LEU A 45 -16.57 4.98 4.98
C LEU A 45 -16.88 5.99 3.88
N GLU A 46 -18.06 6.62 3.95
CA GLU A 46 -18.48 7.65 2.98
C GLU A 46 -17.53 8.85 2.98
N ALA A 47 -17.11 9.33 4.16
CA ALA A 47 -16.15 10.42 4.26
C ALA A 47 -14.79 10.07 3.63
N LEU A 48 -14.29 8.85 3.86
CA LEU A 48 -13.06 8.36 3.24
C LEU A 48 -13.21 8.20 1.71
N ASP A 49 -14.37 7.72 1.25
CA ASP A 49 -14.66 7.57 -0.19
C ASP A 49 -14.73 8.92 -0.90
N VAL A 50 -15.38 9.93 -0.28
CA VAL A 50 -15.41 11.32 -0.79
C VAL A 50 -14.00 11.87 -0.88
N GLN A 51 -13.22 11.77 0.20
CA GLN A 51 -11.84 12.26 0.22
C GLN A 51 -10.98 11.60 -0.86
N ARG A 52 -11.10 10.28 -1.05
CA ARG A 52 -10.37 9.56 -2.10
C ARG A 52 -10.80 10.03 -3.50
N ALA A 53 -12.10 10.22 -3.73
CA ALA A 53 -12.59 10.71 -5.01
C ALA A 53 -12.10 12.13 -5.34
N GLU A 54 -12.04 13.03 -4.35
CA GLU A 54 -11.46 14.36 -4.51
C GLU A 54 -9.98 14.32 -4.89
N VAL A 55 -9.20 13.44 -4.23
CA VAL A 55 -7.79 13.25 -4.55
C VAL A 55 -7.61 12.68 -5.96
N ALA A 56 -8.39 11.66 -6.33
CA ALA A 56 -8.33 11.08 -7.67
C ALA A 56 -8.71 12.09 -8.76
N ALA A 57 -9.70 12.93 -8.51
CA ALA A 57 -10.09 13.99 -9.43
C ALA A 57 -8.99 15.06 -9.59
N ARG A 58 -8.34 15.46 -8.50
CA ARG A 58 -7.22 16.40 -8.51
C ARG A 58 -6.02 15.82 -9.26
N LEU A 59 -5.68 14.55 -9.02
CA LEU A 59 -4.63 13.83 -9.72
C LEU A 59 -4.89 13.79 -11.23
N ALA A 60 -6.12 13.45 -11.64
CA ALA A 60 -6.51 13.39 -13.04
C ALA A 60 -6.52 14.76 -13.74
N ALA A 61 -6.70 15.86 -12.99
CA ALA A 61 -6.69 17.22 -13.51
C ALA A 61 -5.28 17.74 -13.85
N ASP A 62 -4.21 17.08 -13.38
CA ASP A 62 -2.84 17.41 -13.80
C ASP A 62 -2.63 16.98 -15.27
N PRO A 63 -2.32 17.92 -16.20
CA PRO A 63 -2.12 17.58 -17.61
C PRO A 63 -1.05 16.52 -17.88
N ARG A 64 -0.02 16.44 -17.00
CA ARG A 64 1.04 15.42 -17.13
C ARG A 64 0.47 14.05 -16.83
N ILE A 65 -0.31 13.93 -15.77
CA ILE A 65 -0.94 12.67 -15.36
C ILE A 65 -2.01 12.24 -16.39
N SER A 66 -2.79 13.18 -16.92
CA SER A 66 -3.74 12.90 -18.02
C SER A 66 -3.05 12.25 -19.22
N ALA A 67 -1.88 12.74 -19.62
CA ALA A 67 -1.10 12.14 -20.71
C ALA A 67 -0.56 10.73 -20.38
N HIS A 68 -0.26 10.43 -19.13
CA HIS A 68 0.14 9.09 -18.69
C HIS A 68 -1.05 8.13 -18.63
N LEU A 69 -2.23 8.60 -18.22
CA LEU A 69 -3.46 7.81 -18.18
C LEU A 69 -3.88 7.27 -19.56
N GLU A 70 -3.59 8.00 -20.64
CA GLU A 70 -3.82 7.54 -22.01
C GLU A 70 -2.92 6.37 -22.43
N LYS A 71 -1.75 6.22 -21.78
CA LYS A 71 -0.70 5.28 -22.17
C LYS A 71 -0.55 4.11 -21.20
N VAL A 72 -1.43 3.98 -20.20
CA VAL A 72 -1.33 2.83 -19.27
C VAL A 72 -1.38 1.51 -20.04
N PRO A 73 -0.57 0.51 -19.66
CA PRO A 73 -0.40 -0.71 -20.44
C PRO A 73 -1.49 -1.77 -20.18
N PHE A 74 -2.57 -1.41 -19.50
CA PHE A 74 -3.60 -2.37 -19.13
C PHE A 74 -4.49 -2.74 -20.31
N GLU A 75 -4.70 -4.03 -20.49
CA GLU A 75 -5.69 -4.56 -21.43
C GLU A 75 -7.11 -4.43 -20.86
N ARG A 76 -8.09 -4.33 -21.74
CA ARG A 76 -9.51 -4.29 -21.35
C ARG A 76 -9.87 -5.54 -20.54
N GLY A 77 -10.53 -5.35 -19.40
CA GLY A 77 -10.94 -6.41 -18.48
C GLY A 77 -9.81 -6.94 -17.59
N ALA A 78 -8.60 -6.37 -17.66
CA ALA A 78 -7.47 -6.83 -16.86
C ALA A 78 -7.77 -6.75 -15.35
N HIS A 79 -7.28 -7.74 -14.62
CA HIS A 79 -7.38 -7.81 -13.18
C HIS A 79 -6.08 -7.33 -12.54
N VAL A 80 -6.14 -6.19 -11.90
CA VAL A 80 -5.03 -5.54 -11.20
C VAL A 80 -5.11 -5.84 -9.71
N VAL A 81 -4.08 -6.47 -9.17
CA VAL A 81 -4.04 -6.90 -7.77
C VAL A 81 -2.88 -6.22 -7.05
N ALA A 82 -3.10 -5.73 -5.84
CA ALA A 82 -2.04 -5.26 -4.96
C ALA A 82 -1.89 -6.15 -3.73
N ILE A 83 -0.65 -6.40 -3.37
CA ILE A 83 -0.23 -7.00 -2.10
C ILE A 83 0.72 -6.03 -1.38
N GLY A 84 0.73 -6.07 -0.06
CA GLY A 84 1.53 -5.12 0.71
C GLY A 84 1.11 -5.04 2.17
N GLU A 85 1.51 -3.96 2.78
CA GLU A 85 1.24 -3.64 4.18
C GLU A 85 0.35 -2.40 4.33
N SER A 86 0.37 -1.74 5.49
CA SER A 86 -0.56 -0.64 5.82
C SER A 86 -0.58 0.50 4.79
N THR A 87 0.57 0.87 4.22
CA THR A 87 0.67 1.92 3.20
C THR A 87 -0.14 1.62 1.93
N THR A 88 -0.31 0.34 1.60
CA THR A 88 -1.15 -0.14 0.49
C THR A 88 -2.55 -0.53 0.95
N ALA A 89 -2.68 -1.05 2.19
CA ALA A 89 -3.94 -1.54 2.73
C ALA A 89 -4.96 -0.43 2.99
N GLU A 90 -4.49 0.75 3.41
CA GLU A 90 -5.37 1.84 3.84
C GLU A 90 -6.34 2.31 2.75
N ARG A 91 -7.52 2.80 3.15
CA ARG A 91 -8.59 3.22 2.23
C ARG A 91 -8.26 4.47 1.40
N LEU A 92 -7.25 5.23 1.82
CA LEU A 92 -6.72 6.40 1.12
C LEU A 92 -5.33 6.13 0.50
N SER A 93 -4.98 4.85 0.31
CA SER A 93 -3.68 4.46 -0.23
C SER A 93 -3.49 4.88 -1.69
N TRP A 94 -2.24 4.93 -2.10
CA TRP A 94 -1.85 5.10 -3.50
C TRP A 94 -2.58 4.13 -4.44
N PHE A 95 -2.81 2.89 -4.01
CA PHE A 95 -3.51 1.89 -4.83
C PHE A 95 -4.99 2.19 -4.96
N GLU A 96 -5.65 2.60 -3.89
CA GLU A 96 -7.06 2.97 -3.91
C GLU A 96 -7.28 4.30 -4.68
N ILE A 97 -6.32 5.25 -4.62
CA ILE A 97 -6.32 6.46 -5.43
C ILE A 97 -6.13 6.10 -6.91
N LEU A 98 -5.12 5.26 -7.23
CA LEU A 98 -4.88 4.76 -8.58
C LEU A 98 -6.13 4.08 -9.16
N ARG A 99 -6.75 3.17 -8.39
CA ARG A 99 -7.99 2.50 -8.76
C ARG A 99 -9.07 3.51 -9.12
N THR A 100 -9.37 4.43 -8.20
CA THR A 100 -10.43 5.43 -8.40
C THR A 100 -10.16 6.31 -9.62
N THR A 101 -8.90 6.70 -9.83
CA THR A 101 -8.49 7.49 -11.00
C THR A 101 -8.72 6.71 -12.29
N LEU A 102 -8.29 5.45 -12.36
CA LEU A 102 -8.44 4.62 -13.56
C LEU A 102 -9.91 4.26 -13.83
N GLU A 103 -10.67 3.90 -12.80
CA GLU A 103 -12.11 3.61 -12.95
C GLU A 103 -12.91 4.81 -13.50
N THR A 104 -12.51 6.05 -13.12
CA THR A 104 -13.20 7.27 -13.56
C THR A 104 -12.70 7.81 -14.89
N GLN A 105 -11.40 7.74 -15.17
CA GLN A 105 -10.78 8.33 -16.36
C GLN A 105 -10.67 7.35 -17.53
N ARG A 106 -10.61 6.05 -17.27
CA ARG A 106 -10.47 4.98 -18.26
C ARG A 106 -11.52 3.88 -18.08
N PRO A 107 -12.83 4.25 -18.01
CA PRO A 107 -13.92 3.27 -17.89
C PRO A 107 -13.98 2.32 -19.10
N ASP A 108 -13.40 2.73 -20.24
CA ASP A 108 -13.25 1.92 -21.45
C ASP A 108 -12.43 0.65 -21.22
N LEU A 109 -11.51 0.66 -20.26
CA LEU A 109 -10.68 -0.49 -19.94
C LEU A 109 -11.40 -1.55 -19.09
N GLU A 110 -12.51 -1.24 -18.45
CA GLU A 110 -13.30 -2.19 -17.62
C GLU A 110 -12.40 -2.96 -16.60
N LEU A 111 -11.42 -2.28 -16.00
CA LEU A 111 -10.46 -2.89 -15.10
C LEU A 111 -11.12 -3.43 -13.83
N ARG A 112 -10.59 -4.53 -13.33
CA ARG A 112 -10.96 -5.09 -12.02
C ARG A 112 -9.81 -4.89 -11.05
N PHE A 113 -10.11 -4.44 -9.84
CA PHE A 113 -9.09 -4.19 -8.82
C PHE A 113 -9.33 -5.03 -7.57
N THR A 114 -8.26 -5.59 -7.02
CA THR A 114 -8.30 -6.29 -5.74
C THR A 114 -7.11 -5.87 -4.89
N ASN A 115 -7.39 -5.33 -3.71
CA ASN A 115 -6.37 -5.00 -2.72
C ASN A 115 -6.32 -6.10 -1.65
N LEU A 116 -5.24 -6.88 -1.64
CA LEU A 116 -4.97 -7.95 -0.67
C LEU A 116 -4.00 -7.52 0.43
N ALA A 117 -3.56 -6.26 0.42
CA ALA A 117 -2.66 -5.75 1.44
C ALA A 117 -3.29 -5.79 2.84
N VAL A 118 -2.48 -6.10 3.84
CA VAL A 118 -2.90 -6.22 5.24
C VAL A 118 -2.00 -5.36 6.12
N ALA A 119 -2.61 -4.47 6.92
CA ALA A 119 -1.86 -3.63 7.84
C ALA A 119 -1.04 -4.48 8.81
N GLY A 120 0.24 -4.12 9.01
CA GLY A 120 1.17 -4.86 9.85
C GLY A 120 1.80 -6.11 9.21
N ALA A 121 1.41 -6.47 7.97
CA ALA A 121 1.93 -7.67 7.34
C ALA A 121 3.45 -7.59 7.08
N THR A 122 4.12 -8.71 7.29
CA THR A 122 5.52 -8.93 6.92
C THR A 122 5.61 -9.81 5.67
N SER A 123 6.80 -9.87 5.06
CA SER A 123 7.08 -10.74 3.93
C SER A 123 6.78 -12.22 4.23
N THR A 124 7.07 -12.67 5.46
CA THR A 124 6.77 -14.04 5.92
C THR A 124 5.28 -14.35 5.93
N GLN A 125 4.45 -13.39 6.38
CA GLN A 125 2.99 -13.55 6.38
C GLN A 125 2.43 -13.55 4.95
N MET A 126 2.98 -12.73 4.05
CA MET A 126 2.59 -12.72 2.65
C MET A 126 2.96 -14.02 1.92
N LEU A 127 4.08 -14.65 2.24
CA LEU A 127 4.40 -16.01 1.75
C LEU A 127 3.33 -17.02 2.13
N ALA A 128 2.84 -16.99 3.38
CA ALA A 128 1.75 -17.87 3.80
C ALA A 128 0.44 -17.61 3.05
N ALA A 129 0.24 -16.39 2.53
CA ALA A 129 -0.93 -16.00 1.77
C ALA A 129 -0.86 -16.36 0.26
N VAL A 130 0.28 -16.87 -0.26
CA VAL A 130 0.48 -17.19 -1.68
C VAL A 130 -0.67 -17.98 -2.31
N PRO A 131 -1.25 -19.03 -1.67
CA PRO A 131 -2.38 -19.76 -2.27
C PRO A 131 -3.62 -18.87 -2.48
N ALA A 132 -3.86 -17.89 -1.62
CA ALA A 132 -4.97 -16.93 -1.75
C ALA A 132 -4.68 -15.90 -2.84
N ILE A 133 -3.43 -15.42 -2.94
CA ILE A 133 -2.98 -14.48 -3.97
C ILE A 133 -3.11 -15.13 -5.36
N ARG A 134 -2.63 -16.34 -5.55
CA ARG A 134 -2.73 -17.08 -6.83
C ARG A 134 -4.16 -17.32 -7.29
N ARG A 135 -5.10 -17.51 -6.36
CA ARG A 135 -6.53 -17.67 -6.70
C ARG A 135 -7.14 -16.44 -7.35
N GLN A 136 -6.53 -15.25 -7.17
CA GLN A 136 -7.00 -14.04 -7.83
C GLN A 136 -6.82 -14.08 -9.35
N ARG A 137 -5.86 -14.85 -9.86
CA ARG A 137 -5.54 -14.89 -11.30
C ARG A 137 -5.32 -13.50 -11.85
N ALA A 138 -4.43 -12.74 -11.19
CA ALA A 138 -4.09 -11.37 -11.56
C ALA A 138 -3.46 -11.32 -12.95
N ASP A 139 -3.82 -10.30 -13.73
CA ASP A 139 -3.12 -9.95 -14.97
C ASP A 139 -1.95 -9.00 -14.66
N TRP A 140 -2.10 -8.18 -13.61
CA TRP A 140 -1.09 -7.28 -13.10
C TRP A 140 -0.98 -7.40 -11.58
N MET A 141 0.27 -7.43 -11.07
CA MET A 141 0.53 -7.51 -9.65
C MET A 141 1.41 -6.37 -9.18
N PHE A 142 0.95 -5.64 -8.16
CA PHE A 142 1.74 -4.63 -7.45
C PHE A 142 2.14 -5.17 -6.08
N CYS A 143 3.39 -4.94 -5.69
CA CYS A 143 3.91 -5.34 -4.39
C CYS A 143 4.69 -4.20 -3.72
N MET A 144 4.19 -3.72 -2.58
CA MET A 144 4.88 -2.77 -1.70
C MET A 144 4.95 -3.37 -0.30
N LEU A 145 6.10 -3.93 0.07
CA LEU A 145 6.24 -4.77 1.25
C LEU A 145 7.67 -4.69 1.80
N GLY A 146 7.81 -4.81 3.12
CA GLY A 146 9.09 -4.95 3.81
C GLY A 146 9.41 -3.85 4.82
N ALA A 147 8.60 -2.78 4.93
CA ALA A 147 8.80 -1.80 5.99
C ALA A 147 8.53 -2.43 7.37
N ASN A 148 7.49 -3.28 7.51
CA ASN A 148 7.28 -4.01 8.76
C ASN A 148 8.36 -5.05 9.05
N ASP A 149 8.96 -5.65 8.04
CA ASP A 149 10.13 -6.53 8.21
C ASP A 149 11.30 -5.77 8.83
N SER A 150 11.50 -4.53 8.41
CA SER A 150 12.58 -3.64 8.88
C SER A 150 12.34 -3.06 10.28
N GLN A 151 11.15 -3.24 10.84
CA GLN A 151 10.83 -2.81 12.20
C GLN A 151 11.83 -3.38 13.22
N ARG A 152 12.42 -2.52 14.04
CA ARG A 152 13.33 -2.91 15.12
C ARG A 152 12.60 -2.99 16.45
N LEU A 153 13.02 -3.93 17.29
CA LEU A 153 12.43 -4.23 18.59
C LEU A 153 13.38 -3.84 19.73
N GLY A 154 12.83 -3.18 20.74
CA GLY A 154 13.52 -2.80 21.98
C GLY A 154 14.33 -1.51 21.86
N SER A 155 15.07 -1.31 20.79
CA SER A 155 15.89 -0.11 20.56
C SER A 155 16.23 0.05 19.07
N ILE A 156 16.85 1.19 18.73
CA ILE A 156 17.34 1.45 17.36
C ILE A 156 18.41 0.43 16.91
N ASP A 157 19.15 -0.17 17.84
CA ASP A 157 20.12 -1.23 17.58
C ASP A 157 19.54 -2.63 17.80
N GLY A 158 18.26 -2.73 18.13
CA GLY A 158 17.56 -3.99 18.36
C GLY A 158 17.41 -4.83 17.08
N PRO A 159 17.00 -6.10 17.22
CA PRO A 159 16.81 -6.96 16.07
C PRO A 159 15.68 -6.47 15.20
N GLN A 160 15.81 -6.64 13.88
CA GLN A 160 14.70 -6.47 12.94
C GLN A 160 13.65 -7.57 13.15
N LEU A 161 12.38 -7.26 12.91
CA LEU A 161 11.29 -8.24 13.01
C LEU A 161 11.50 -9.41 12.02
N VAL A 162 11.94 -9.10 10.80
CA VAL A 162 12.48 -10.06 9.83
C VAL A 162 13.81 -9.50 9.33
N THR A 163 14.88 -10.30 9.38
CA THR A 163 16.19 -9.81 8.94
C THR A 163 16.15 -9.43 7.45
N ARG A 164 16.92 -8.40 7.05
CA ARG A 164 17.00 -7.97 5.66
C ARG A 164 17.25 -9.13 4.68
N GLN A 165 18.14 -10.05 5.03
CA GLN A 165 18.46 -11.21 4.19
C GLN A 165 17.23 -12.10 3.98
N GLU A 166 16.49 -12.37 5.04
CA GLU A 166 15.28 -13.17 5.00
C GLU A 166 14.17 -12.43 4.23
N THR A 167 14.01 -11.12 4.44
CA THR A 167 13.07 -10.30 3.67
C THR A 167 13.30 -10.41 2.18
N ILE A 168 14.56 -10.24 1.72
CA ILE A 168 14.91 -10.35 0.29
C ILE A 168 14.58 -11.75 -0.24
N ARG A 169 14.93 -12.81 0.51
CA ARG A 169 14.59 -14.18 0.15
C ARG A 169 13.08 -14.38 0.04
N ASN A 170 12.33 -13.89 1.01
CA ASN A 170 10.88 -13.99 1.04
C ASN A 170 10.22 -13.24 -0.13
N LEU A 171 10.68 -12.03 -0.45
CA LEU A 171 10.18 -11.26 -1.60
C LEU A 171 10.46 -11.98 -2.92
N THR A 172 11.65 -12.57 -3.08
CA THR A 172 12.02 -13.36 -4.26
C THR A 172 11.08 -14.56 -4.43
N GLU A 173 10.87 -15.32 -3.35
CA GLU A 173 9.96 -16.47 -3.35
C GLU A 173 8.50 -16.05 -3.57
N LEU A 174 8.06 -14.96 -2.94
CA LEU A 174 6.73 -14.42 -3.11
C LEU A 174 6.46 -14.08 -4.58
N ARG A 175 7.41 -13.38 -5.23
CA ARG A 175 7.35 -13.06 -6.65
C ARG A 175 7.23 -14.32 -7.51
N ALA A 176 8.12 -15.29 -7.30
CA ALA A 176 8.18 -16.50 -8.08
C ALA A 176 6.93 -17.37 -7.92
N GLN A 177 6.39 -17.45 -6.72
CA GLN A 177 5.25 -18.34 -6.43
C GLN A 177 3.89 -17.65 -6.64
N ALA A 178 3.74 -16.37 -6.28
CA ALA A 178 2.46 -15.68 -6.39
C ALA A 178 2.10 -15.32 -7.84
N PHE A 179 3.11 -14.99 -8.64
CA PHE A 179 2.94 -14.55 -10.04
C PHE A 179 4.02 -15.18 -10.93
N PRO A 180 3.93 -16.45 -11.28
CA PRO A 180 4.95 -17.16 -12.05
C PRO A 180 4.98 -16.80 -13.54
N GLY A 181 4.18 -15.84 -13.97
CA GLY A 181 4.06 -15.41 -15.37
C GLY A 181 5.03 -14.32 -15.77
N ASP A 182 4.60 -13.49 -16.71
CA ASP A 182 5.36 -12.42 -17.32
C ASP A 182 5.88 -11.40 -16.30
N SER A 183 7.20 -11.23 -16.24
CA SER A 183 7.85 -10.29 -15.32
C SER A 183 7.48 -8.83 -15.60
N SER A 184 7.11 -8.49 -16.84
CA SER A 184 6.72 -7.12 -17.22
C SER A 184 5.40 -6.66 -16.58
N ARG A 185 4.63 -7.57 -15.97
CA ARG A 185 3.35 -7.32 -15.32
C ARG A 185 3.41 -7.42 -13.79
N TRP A 186 4.59 -7.62 -13.23
CA TRP A 186 4.86 -7.48 -11.81
C TRP A 186 5.53 -6.14 -11.55
N VAL A 187 4.97 -5.36 -10.64
CA VAL A 187 5.44 -4.02 -10.29
C VAL A 187 5.84 -4.00 -8.82
N TRP A 188 7.11 -3.82 -8.58
CA TRP A 188 7.60 -3.50 -7.25
C TRP A 188 7.41 -2.02 -6.96
N VAL A 189 6.98 -1.70 -5.75
CA VAL A 189 7.05 -0.35 -5.19
C VAL A 189 7.96 -0.43 -3.97
N THR A 190 9.04 0.36 -3.94
CA THR A 190 9.97 0.33 -2.81
C THR A 190 9.28 0.81 -1.54
N PRO A 191 9.68 0.30 -0.33
CA PRO A 191 9.23 0.90 0.91
C PRO A 191 9.64 2.37 0.98
N THR A 192 8.75 3.22 1.50
CA THR A 192 9.02 4.65 1.68
C THR A 192 9.98 4.89 2.85
N PRO A 193 10.75 5.99 2.85
CA PRO A 193 11.40 6.46 4.06
C PRO A 193 10.36 6.82 5.15
N VAL A 194 10.83 7.06 6.37
CA VAL A 194 10.05 7.47 7.53
C VAL A 194 10.58 8.77 8.11
N ASP A 195 9.76 9.47 8.89
CA ASP A 195 10.24 10.53 9.78
C ASP A 195 10.67 9.90 11.11
N GLU A 196 11.97 9.63 11.25
CA GLU A 196 12.52 8.98 12.44
C GLU A 196 12.26 9.77 13.73
N THR A 197 12.11 11.09 13.65
CA THR A 197 11.81 11.96 14.80
C THR A 197 10.37 11.74 15.26
N LEU A 198 9.42 11.75 14.33
CA LEU A 198 8.02 11.48 14.63
C LEU A 198 7.82 10.04 15.09
N VAL A 199 8.47 9.06 14.43
CA VAL A 199 8.43 7.64 14.84
C VAL A 199 8.89 7.49 16.30
N ALA A 200 10.00 8.09 16.68
CA ALA A 200 10.53 8.02 18.06
C ALA A 200 9.63 8.74 19.08
N ALA A 201 8.93 9.79 18.66
CA ALA A 201 8.05 10.55 19.53
C ALA A 201 6.65 9.92 19.68
N PHE A 202 6.22 9.08 18.73
CA PHE A 202 4.88 8.53 18.70
C PHE A 202 4.63 7.56 19.86
N PRO A 203 3.65 7.83 20.74
CA PRO A 203 3.50 7.10 22.00
C PRO A 203 3.37 5.59 21.82
N PHE A 204 2.57 5.14 20.84
CA PHE A 204 2.35 3.70 20.62
C PHE A 204 3.62 2.96 20.21
N PHE A 205 4.48 3.55 19.37
CA PHE A 205 5.75 2.92 18.98
C PHE A 205 6.74 2.93 20.12
N ARG A 206 6.86 4.06 20.81
CA ARG A 206 7.73 4.18 21.98
C ARG A 206 7.35 3.20 23.08
N ASP A 207 6.06 3.12 23.43
CA ASP A 207 5.56 2.27 24.51
C ASP A 207 5.61 0.78 24.14
N ALA A 208 5.49 0.45 22.84
CA ALA A 208 5.72 -0.89 22.31
C ALA A 208 7.21 -1.23 22.13
N GLY A 209 8.13 -0.27 22.30
CA GLY A 209 9.55 -0.48 22.04
C GLY A 209 9.84 -0.82 20.59
N THR A 210 9.15 -0.15 19.64
CA THR A 210 9.33 -0.40 18.21
C THR A 210 9.80 0.85 17.48
N THR A 211 10.66 0.68 16.48
CA THR A 211 11.18 1.79 15.67
C THR A 211 11.56 1.34 14.27
N TRP A 212 11.77 2.31 13.38
CA TRP A 212 12.26 2.12 12.01
C TRP A 212 13.41 3.09 11.75
N THR A 213 14.33 2.68 10.88
CA THR A 213 15.43 3.55 10.42
C THR A 213 15.42 3.68 8.90
N ASN A 214 15.73 4.87 8.40
CA ASN A 214 15.88 5.11 6.97
C ASN A 214 17.06 4.32 6.38
N ALA A 215 18.08 3.99 7.19
CA ALA A 215 19.18 3.14 6.77
C ALA A 215 18.72 1.73 6.39
N ASP A 216 17.84 1.12 7.20
CA ASP A 216 17.28 -0.20 6.91
C ASP A 216 16.35 -0.16 5.68
N LEU A 217 15.45 0.82 5.63
CA LEU A 217 14.49 0.98 4.53
C LEU A 217 15.19 1.26 3.20
N SER A 218 16.19 2.16 3.18
CA SER A 218 16.97 2.45 1.98
C SER A 218 17.78 1.25 1.52
N SER A 219 18.34 0.47 2.45
CA SER A 219 19.07 -0.76 2.13
C SER A 219 18.17 -1.83 1.50
N LEU A 220 16.93 -1.93 1.95
CA LEU A 220 15.93 -2.83 1.34
C LEU A 220 15.47 -2.30 -0.01
N ALA A 221 15.16 -0.99 -0.12
CA ALA A 221 14.77 -0.34 -1.36
C ALA A 221 15.83 -0.55 -2.46
N ALA A 222 17.12 -0.38 -2.12
CA ALA A 222 18.22 -0.63 -3.05
C ALA A 222 18.23 -2.07 -3.59
N ALA A 223 17.96 -3.07 -2.74
CA ALA A 223 17.88 -4.46 -3.17
C ALA A 223 16.68 -4.73 -4.10
N ILE A 224 15.55 -4.04 -3.90
CA ILE A 224 14.38 -4.14 -4.77
C ILE A 224 14.67 -3.45 -6.12
N LEU A 225 15.33 -2.29 -6.11
CA LEU A 225 15.73 -1.56 -7.32
C LEU A 225 16.71 -2.34 -8.21
N ASP A 226 17.47 -3.27 -7.64
CA ASP A 226 18.41 -4.15 -8.38
C ASP A 226 17.72 -5.37 -9.03
N THR A 227 16.40 -5.51 -8.91
CA THR A 227 15.66 -6.59 -9.56
C THR A 227 15.45 -6.32 -11.06
N ALA A 228 15.15 -7.40 -11.82
CA ALA A 228 14.89 -7.30 -13.26
C ALA A 228 13.45 -6.91 -13.59
N ASP A 229 12.55 -6.95 -12.61
CA ASP A 229 11.13 -6.58 -12.77
C ASP A 229 10.98 -5.05 -12.90
N LEU A 230 9.77 -4.60 -13.24
CA LEU A 230 9.41 -3.19 -13.17
C LEU A 230 9.43 -2.70 -11.71
N VAL A 231 10.21 -1.67 -11.42
CA VAL A 231 10.32 -1.10 -10.07
C VAL A 231 9.96 0.38 -10.09
N VAL A 232 9.14 0.78 -9.13
CA VAL A 232 8.85 2.19 -8.82
C VAL A 232 9.58 2.56 -7.54
N ASP A 233 10.57 3.45 -7.65
CA ASP A 233 11.18 4.07 -6.48
C ASP A 233 10.18 5.06 -5.85
N SER A 234 9.77 4.77 -4.63
CA SER A 234 8.82 5.60 -3.86
C SER A 234 9.45 6.84 -3.24
N THR A 235 10.79 6.86 -3.09
CA THR A 235 11.51 7.94 -2.37
C THR A 235 11.21 9.34 -2.93
N PRO A 236 11.21 9.57 -4.26
CA PRO A 236 10.91 10.89 -4.81
C PRO A 236 9.46 11.37 -4.61
N ALA A 237 8.54 10.47 -4.25
CA ALA A 237 7.15 10.86 -3.93
C ALA A 237 7.01 11.42 -2.52
N VAL A 238 8.02 11.29 -1.65
CA VAL A 238 7.99 11.72 -0.26
C VAL A 238 8.62 13.11 -0.13
N PRO A 239 7.81 14.18 0.04
CA PRO A 239 8.33 15.53 0.20
C PRO A 239 9.01 15.71 1.57
N GLU A 240 9.85 16.76 1.70
CA GLU A 240 10.54 17.06 2.97
C GLU A 240 9.59 17.46 4.10
N ALA A 241 8.43 18.05 3.77
CA ALA A 241 7.48 18.55 4.77
C ALA A 241 6.10 17.91 4.60
N HIS A 242 5.45 17.60 5.73
CA HIS A 242 4.09 17.05 5.79
C HIS A 242 3.88 15.74 5.02
N ALA A 243 4.96 14.97 4.83
CA ALA A 243 4.93 13.71 4.09
C ALA A 243 4.16 12.60 4.81
N PHE A 244 4.11 12.66 6.14
CA PHE A 244 3.62 11.58 7.00
C PHE A 244 2.41 12.02 7.83
N THR A 245 1.71 11.02 8.37
CA THR A 245 0.78 11.22 9.47
C THR A 245 1.55 11.49 10.78
N GLU A 246 0.85 11.72 11.88
CA GLU A 246 1.44 12.02 13.19
C GLU A 246 2.45 10.97 13.72
N ASP A 247 2.40 9.75 13.18
CA ASP A 247 3.24 8.64 13.61
C ASP A 247 4.60 8.55 12.87
N GLY A 248 4.80 9.37 11.84
CA GLY A 248 6.03 9.41 11.07
C GLY A 248 6.31 8.20 10.17
N LEU A 249 5.45 7.17 10.23
CA LEU A 249 5.55 5.95 9.45
C LEU A 249 4.56 5.94 8.27
N HIS A 250 3.30 6.23 8.55
CA HIS A 250 2.25 6.21 7.54
C HIS A 250 2.22 7.51 6.74
N LEU A 251 1.97 7.39 5.45
CA LEU A 251 1.98 8.53 4.54
C LEU A 251 0.76 9.44 4.74
N GLY A 252 1.00 10.74 4.64
CA GLY A 252 -0.06 11.73 4.46
C GLY A 252 -0.73 11.57 3.09
N ILE A 253 -1.96 12.07 2.95
CA ILE A 253 -2.74 11.87 1.72
C ILE A 253 -2.08 12.49 0.48
N ALA A 254 -1.39 13.62 0.63
CA ALA A 254 -0.65 14.24 -0.46
C ALA A 254 0.51 13.37 -0.95
N THR A 255 1.16 12.65 -0.05
CA THR A 255 2.23 11.71 -0.40
C THR A 255 1.67 10.45 -1.05
N GLN A 256 0.51 9.96 -0.60
CA GLN A 256 -0.21 8.86 -1.26
C GLN A 256 -0.61 9.23 -2.69
N GLU A 257 -1.07 10.47 -2.91
CA GLU A 257 -1.38 11.02 -4.24
C GLU A 257 -0.12 11.10 -5.12
N ALA A 258 0.99 11.63 -4.60
CA ALA A 258 2.25 11.72 -5.31
C ALA A 258 2.81 10.34 -5.69
N LEU A 259 2.64 9.34 -4.82
CA LEU A 259 3.04 7.97 -5.10
C LEU A 259 2.17 7.35 -6.20
N ALA A 260 0.85 7.59 -6.20
CA ALA A 260 -0.04 7.15 -7.27
C ALA A 260 0.33 7.80 -8.62
N ALA A 261 0.68 9.11 -8.62
CA ALA A 261 1.18 9.81 -9.81
C ALA A 261 2.42 9.13 -10.37
N ARG A 262 3.42 8.88 -9.51
CA ARG A 262 4.67 8.26 -9.90
C ARG A 262 4.51 6.85 -10.46
N ILE A 263 3.55 6.08 -9.93
CA ILE A 263 3.21 4.77 -10.46
C ILE A 263 2.60 4.89 -11.86
N LEU A 264 1.72 5.86 -12.12
CA LEU A 264 1.17 6.12 -13.44
C LEU A 264 2.26 6.51 -14.45
N GLU A 265 3.20 7.37 -14.05
CA GLU A 265 4.38 7.72 -14.85
C GLU A 265 5.17 6.47 -15.23
N ALA A 266 5.54 5.66 -14.23
CA ALA A 266 6.32 4.44 -14.45
C ALA A 266 5.64 3.44 -15.38
N LEU A 267 4.33 3.23 -15.21
CA LEU A 267 3.54 2.32 -16.05
C LEU A 267 3.50 2.77 -17.51
N SER A 268 3.37 4.08 -17.76
CA SER A 268 3.26 4.63 -19.11
C SER A 268 4.59 4.68 -19.87
N GLU A 269 5.70 4.71 -19.16
CA GLU A 269 7.06 4.81 -19.70
C GLU A 269 7.77 3.46 -19.79
N GLY A 270 7.15 2.38 -19.34
CA GLY A 270 7.72 1.05 -19.32
C GLY A 270 8.81 0.86 -18.25
N GLY A 271 8.81 1.70 -17.24
CA GLY A 271 9.69 1.69 -16.07
C GLY A 271 10.49 2.97 -15.89
N LEU A 272 10.39 3.57 -14.72
CA LEU A 272 11.33 4.58 -14.23
C LEU A 272 12.31 3.85 -13.29
N ARG A 273 13.54 3.70 -13.74
CA ARG A 273 14.68 3.34 -12.88
C ARG A 273 15.33 4.57 -12.31
#